data_67f635b9524d132cad2dbb2fc9214223
#
_entry.id   67f635b9524d132cad2dbb2fc9214223
#
_cell.length_a   1.000
_cell.length_b   1.000
_cell.length_c   1.000
_cell.angle_alpha   90.00
_cell.angle_beta   90.00
_cell.angle_gamma   90.00
#
_symmetry.space_group_name_H-M   'P 1'
#
loop_
_entity.id
_entity.type
_entity.pdbx_description
1 polymer ?
#
loop_
_entity_poly.entity_id
_entity_poly.type
_entity_poly.pdbx_seq_one_letter_code
_entity_poly.pdbx_strand_id
1 'polypeptide(L)'
;MRIPAWTPELKPQPQDMVDAILARRGGSLLNLDRALLWSEPVARGWNVYLKNVRTGLPTSRKLCELGICTVALLTGASYEYHHHAPDFLTAGGTQAELDALNRAVNGDACQAITDAALGEVERLVVQYAAQITVKVKVEDALFKQISQHFDTTGVVELTTAIATYNMVARFLTALQFTPDGEQAR
;
A
#
# COMPACT_ATOMS: atom_id res chain seq x y z
N MET A 1 7.07 -16.04 -7.34
CA MET A 1 5.92 -15.55 -8.14
C MET A 1 5.34 -16.69 -8.99
N ARG A 2 4.00 -16.82 -9.08
CA ARG A 2 3.31 -17.91 -9.82
C ARG A 2 3.32 -17.76 -11.35
N ILE A 3 3.61 -16.57 -11.85
CA ILE A 3 3.70 -16.28 -13.28
C ILE A 3 5.15 -15.94 -13.64
N PRO A 4 5.60 -16.20 -14.88
CA PRO A 4 6.96 -15.84 -15.30
C PRO A 4 7.13 -14.31 -15.29
N ALA A 5 8.35 -13.85 -14.96
CA ALA A 5 8.69 -12.45 -15.11
C ALA A 5 8.62 -12.07 -16.60
N TRP A 6 7.94 -10.97 -16.89
CA TRP A 6 7.84 -10.47 -18.26
C TRP A 6 9.21 -10.04 -18.80
N THR A 7 9.46 -10.37 -20.05
CA THR A 7 10.54 -9.80 -20.86
C THR A 7 10.01 -9.43 -22.25
N PRO A 8 10.67 -8.52 -22.99
CA PRO A 8 10.25 -8.14 -24.34
C PRO A 8 10.17 -9.31 -25.32
N GLU A 9 11.02 -10.33 -25.13
CA GLU A 9 11.09 -11.53 -25.99
C GLU A 9 9.88 -12.44 -25.77
N LEU A 10 9.39 -12.53 -24.54
CA LEU A 10 8.22 -13.35 -24.21
C LEU A 10 6.91 -12.73 -24.70
N LYS A 11 6.80 -11.41 -24.59
CA LYS A 11 5.64 -10.66 -25.06
C LYS A 11 6.03 -9.22 -25.37
N PRO A 12 6.18 -8.83 -26.63
CA PRO A 12 6.41 -7.43 -26.99
C PRO A 12 5.31 -6.52 -26.44
N GLN A 13 5.70 -5.36 -25.92
CA GLN A 13 4.80 -4.33 -25.41
C GLN A 13 5.15 -2.98 -26.03
N PRO A 14 4.21 -2.02 -26.15
CA PRO A 14 4.48 -0.68 -26.63
C PRO A 14 5.61 -0.01 -25.85
N GLN A 15 6.62 0.49 -26.56
CA GLN A 15 7.83 1.05 -25.94
C GLN A 15 7.52 2.27 -25.07
N ASP A 16 6.61 3.13 -25.51
CA ASP A 16 6.16 4.31 -24.75
C ASP A 16 5.65 3.97 -23.36
N MET A 17 4.95 2.86 -23.23
CA MET A 17 4.44 2.36 -21.94
C MET A 17 5.57 1.84 -21.06
N VAL A 18 6.48 1.04 -21.62
CA VAL A 18 7.64 0.51 -20.88
C VAL A 18 8.51 1.67 -20.39
N ASP A 19 8.79 2.64 -21.26
CA ASP A 19 9.57 3.84 -20.91
C ASP A 19 8.91 4.68 -19.82
N ALA A 20 7.58 4.84 -19.85
CA ALA A 20 6.85 5.55 -18.80
C ALA A 20 6.94 4.84 -17.44
N ILE A 21 6.95 3.52 -17.41
CA ILE A 21 7.13 2.73 -16.18
C ILE A 21 8.57 2.87 -15.68
N LEU A 22 9.55 2.71 -16.56
CA LEU A 22 10.98 2.87 -16.24
C LEU A 22 11.27 4.27 -15.68
N ALA A 23 10.76 5.31 -16.33
CA ALA A 23 10.93 6.69 -15.86
C ALA A 23 10.37 6.90 -14.44
N ARG A 24 9.20 6.32 -14.13
CA ARG A 24 8.61 6.38 -12.79
C ARG A 24 9.43 5.61 -11.74
N ARG A 25 10.11 4.54 -12.15
CA ARG A 25 10.88 3.64 -11.27
C ARG A 25 12.36 3.99 -11.15
N GLY A 26 12.84 5.03 -11.82
CA GLY A 26 14.26 5.38 -11.81
C GLY A 26 15.15 4.44 -12.64
N GLY A 27 14.58 3.83 -13.70
CA GLY A 27 15.33 3.10 -14.72
C GLY A 27 15.31 1.57 -14.61
N SER A 28 14.64 0.98 -13.59
CA SER A 28 14.55 -0.49 -13.45
C SER A 28 13.13 -0.95 -13.17
N LEU A 29 12.73 -2.09 -13.75
CA LEU A 29 11.43 -2.70 -13.50
C LEU A 29 11.49 -3.57 -12.24
N LEU A 30 10.54 -3.37 -11.35
CA LEU A 30 10.29 -4.26 -10.21
C LEU A 30 9.56 -5.53 -10.67
N ASN A 31 9.53 -6.56 -9.82
CA ASN A 31 8.76 -7.78 -10.08
C ASN A 31 7.27 -7.49 -10.35
N LEU A 32 6.69 -6.54 -9.63
CA LEU A 32 5.32 -6.08 -9.87
C LEU A 32 5.14 -5.51 -11.28
N ASP A 33 6.05 -4.64 -11.74
CA ASP A 33 5.95 -4.04 -13.07
C ASP A 33 6.05 -5.11 -14.16
N ARG A 34 6.96 -6.09 -13.98
CA ARG A 34 7.10 -7.25 -14.88
C ARG A 34 5.84 -8.13 -14.95
N ALA A 35 5.12 -8.25 -13.85
CA ALA A 35 3.85 -8.97 -13.86
C ALA A 35 2.75 -8.18 -14.59
N LEU A 36 2.64 -6.89 -14.34
CA LEU A 36 1.64 -6.02 -14.97
C LEU A 36 1.84 -5.94 -16.50
N LEU A 37 3.08 -5.98 -16.98
CA LEU A 37 3.43 -5.95 -18.40
C LEU A 37 2.93 -7.16 -19.19
N TRP A 38 2.40 -8.19 -18.56
CA TRP A 38 1.65 -9.25 -19.27
C TRP A 38 0.32 -8.74 -19.84
N SER A 39 -0.21 -7.61 -19.36
CA SER A 39 -1.45 -7.01 -19.86
C SER A 39 -1.28 -5.51 -20.07
N GLU A 40 -1.18 -5.07 -21.30
CA GLU A 40 -1.03 -3.65 -21.64
C GLU A 40 -2.09 -2.75 -20.98
N PRO A 41 -3.42 -3.03 -21.07
CA PRO A 41 -4.41 -2.15 -20.45
C PRO A 41 -4.28 -2.10 -18.93
N VAL A 42 -3.90 -3.21 -18.29
CA VAL A 42 -3.67 -3.25 -16.84
C VAL A 42 -2.43 -2.42 -16.47
N ALA A 43 -1.31 -2.61 -17.18
CA ALA A 43 -0.07 -1.87 -16.91
C ALA A 43 -0.25 -0.36 -17.09
N ARG A 44 -0.93 0.08 -18.17
CA ARG A 44 -1.22 1.51 -18.41
C ARG A 44 -2.09 2.12 -17.32
N GLY A 45 -3.23 1.49 -17.01
CA GLY A 45 -4.15 1.99 -15.98
C GLY A 45 -3.49 2.02 -14.60
N TRP A 46 -2.77 0.95 -14.24
CA TRP A 46 -2.03 0.86 -12.97
C TRP A 46 -0.96 1.95 -12.85
N ASN A 47 -0.16 2.15 -13.90
CA ASN A 47 0.92 3.14 -13.86
C ASN A 47 0.40 4.57 -13.61
N VAL A 48 -0.68 4.96 -14.27
CA VAL A 48 -1.30 6.30 -14.11
C VAL A 48 -1.95 6.42 -12.75
N TYR A 49 -2.77 5.45 -12.36
CA TYR A 49 -3.52 5.48 -11.11
C TYR A 49 -2.62 5.48 -9.88
N LEU A 50 -1.70 4.51 -9.81
CA LEU A 50 -0.77 4.41 -8.66
C LEU A 50 0.21 5.57 -8.58
N LYS A 51 0.59 6.18 -9.71
CA LYS A 51 1.36 7.42 -9.68
C LYS A 51 0.62 8.50 -8.88
N ASN A 52 -0.67 8.73 -9.19
CA ASN A 52 -1.46 9.75 -8.51
C ASN A 52 -1.68 9.40 -7.02
N VAL A 53 -2.02 8.16 -6.70
CA VAL A 53 -2.21 7.72 -5.30
C VAL A 53 -0.93 7.87 -4.48
N ARG A 54 0.25 7.60 -5.06
CA ARG A 54 1.52 7.66 -4.33
C ARG A 54 2.12 9.06 -4.22
N THR A 55 1.91 9.93 -5.20
CA THR A 55 2.63 11.20 -5.30
C THR A 55 1.74 12.41 -5.53
N GLY A 56 0.45 12.23 -5.74
CA GLY A 56 -0.48 13.30 -6.10
C GLY A 56 -1.47 13.68 -5.00
N LEU A 57 -1.52 12.95 -3.88
CA LEU A 57 -2.45 13.22 -2.80
C LEU A 57 -1.87 14.27 -1.85
N PRO A 58 -2.61 15.39 -1.55
CA PRO A 58 -2.25 16.35 -0.52
C PRO A 58 -2.24 15.81 0.92
N THR A 59 -3.00 14.74 1.20
CA THR A 59 -3.07 14.11 2.52
C THR A 59 -1.68 13.63 2.97
N SER A 60 -1.43 13.73 4.28
CA SER A 60 -0.16 13.37 4.90
C SER A 60 0.40 12.04 4.39
N ARG A 61 1.57 12.10 3.75
CA ARG A 61 2.26 10.91 3.23
C ARG A 61 2.51 9.90 4.33
N LYS A 62 2.95 10.33 5.51
CA LYS A 62 3.16 9.47 6.68
C LYS A 62 1.91 8.67 7.03
N LEU A 63 0.75 9.33 7.09
CA LEU A 63 -0.51 8.67 7.47
C LEU A 63 -1.00 7.71 6.37
N CYS A 64 -0.83 8.06 5.10
CA CYS A 64 -1.12 7.16 3.99
C CYS A 64 -0.23 5.91 4.05
N GLU A 65 1.08 6.07 4.25
CA GLU A 65 2.02 4.95 4.37
C GLU A 65 1.73 4.07 5.60
N LEU A 66 1.33 4.67 6.72
CA LEU A 66 0.90 3.93 7.91
C LEU A 66 -0.33 3.04 7.60
N GLY A 67 -1.32 3.59 6.89
CA GLY A 67 -2.48 2.84 6.42
C GLY A 67 -2.09 1.70 5.47
N ILE A 68 -1.16 1.95 4.54
CA ILE A 68 -0.64 0.96 3.59
C ILE A 68 0.10 -0.17 4.33
N CYS A 69 0.99 0.16 5.27
CA CYS A 69 1.68 -0.83 6.10
C CYS A 69 0.71 -1.67 6.93
N THR A 70 -0.39 -1.05 7.42
CA THR A 70 -1.46 -1.77 8.14
C THR A 70 -2.12 -2.81 7.22
N VAL A 71 -2.48 -2.43 6.00
CA VAL A 71 -3.05 -3.36 5.00
C VAL A 71 -2.08 -4.50 4.72
N ALA A 72 -0.81 -4.18 4.48
CA ALA A 72 0.21 -5.17 4.13
C ALA A 72 0.38 -6.24 5.22
N LEU A 73 0.45 -5.82 6.49
CA LEU A 73 0.57 -6.74 7.63
C LEU A 73 -0.69 -7.60 7.80
N LEU A 74 -1.89 -7.00 7.75
CA LEU A 74 -3.16 -7.73 7.91
C LEU A 74 -3.43 -8.74 6.81
N THR A 75 -2.95 -8.46 5.59
CA THR A 75 -3.15 -9.34 4.43
C THR A 75 -2.00 -10.32 4.18
N GLY A 76 -0.93 -10.23 4.96
CA GLY A 76 0.29 -11.04 4.76
C GLY A 76 1.06 -10.68 3.48
N ALA A 77 0.86 -9.48 2.94
CA ALA A 77 1.52 -9.01 1.73
C ALA A 77 2.97 -8.52 2.05
N SER A 78 3.88 -9.47 2.30
CA SER A 78 5.27 -9.19 2.69
C SER A 78 6.01 -8.33 1.65
N TYR A 79 5.77 -8.54 0.36
CA TYR A 79 6.30 -7.71 -0.72
C TYR A 79 5.94 -6.23 -0.52
N GLU A 80 4.68 -5.96 -0.21
CA GLU A 80 4.16 -4.61 -0.02
C GLU A 80 4.76 -3.97 1.23
N TYR A 81 4.79 -4.70 2.34
CA TYR A 81 5.41 -4.19 3.58
C TYR A 81 6.90 -3.88 3.40
N HIS A 82 7.64 -4.73 2.67
CA HIS A 82 9.06 -4.53 2.36
C HIS A 82 9.32 -3.19 1.65
N HIS A 83 8.43 -2.78 0.74
CA HIS A 83 8.58 -1.52 0.01
C HIS A 83 8.04 -0.30 0.78
N HIS A 84 6.99 -0.46 1.58
CA HIS A 84 6.28 0.66 2.20
C HIS A 84 6.75 1.01 3.62
N ALA A 85 7.33 0.09 4.38
CA ALA A 85 7.91 0.42 5.67
C ALA A 85 9.08 1.43 5.58
N PRO A 86 10.03 1.32 4.62
CA PRO A 86 11.02 2.37 4.36
C PRO A 86 10.41 3.70 3.91
N ASP A 87 9.35 3.67 3.06
CA ASP A 87 8.65 4.87 2.62
C ASP A 87 7.97 5.59 3.80
N PHE A 88 7.39 4.84 4.75
CA PHE A 88 6.84 5.38 6.01
C PHE A 88 7.90 6.09 6.84
N LEU A 89 9.07 5.47 7.03
CA LEU A 89 10.19 6.09 7.77
C LEU A 89 10.67 7.38 7.07
N THR A 90 10.79 7.35 5.73
CA THR A 90 11.17 8.53 4.93
C THR A 90 10.13 9.65 5.02
N ALA A 91 8.85 9.31 5.16
CA ALA A 91 7.75 10.26 5.34
C ALA A 91 7.66 10.85 6.76
N GLY A 92 8.62 10.56 7.64
CA GLY A 92 8.70 11.07 9.01
C GLY A 92 8.11 10.14 10.06
N GLY A 93 7.83 8.90 9.70
CA GLY A 93 7.51 7.84 10.66
C GLY A 93 8.74 7.35 11.42
N THR A 94 8.53 6.57 12.46
CA THR A 94 9.58 6.03 13.32
C THR A 94 9.52 4.51 13.41
N GLN A 95 10.65 3.87 13.74
CA GLN A 95 10.68 2.42 14.00
C GLN A 95 9.76 2.04 15.17
N ALA A 96 9.68 2.87 16.21
CA ALA A 96 8.81 2.64 17.36
C ALA A 96 7.31 2.58 16.95
N GLU A 97 6.90 3.40 15.98
CA GLU A 97 5.54 3.36 15.40
C GLU A 97 5.30 2.08 14.58
N LEU A 98 6.29 1.62 13.80
CA LEU A 98 6.18 0.34 13.08
C LEU A 98 6.10 -0.85 14.03
N ASP A 99 6.87 -0.82 15.13
CA ASP A 99 6.81 -1.86 16.15
C ASP A 99 5.45 -1.87 16.87
N ALA A 100 4.89 -0.68 17.15
CA ALA A 100 3.54 -0.54 17.71
C ALA A 100 2.46 -1.02 16.74
N LEU A 101 2.59 -0.71 15.44
CA LEU A 101 1.71 -1.23 14.40
C LEU A 101 1.73 -2.76 14.36
N ASN A 102 2.91 -3.39 14.41
CA ASN A 102 3.03 -4.84 14.45
C ASN A 102 2.33 -5.44 15.70
N ARG A 103 2.47 -4.80 16.87
CA ARG A 103 1.75 -5.24 18.07
C ARG A 103 0.24 -5.11 17.91
N ALA A 104 -0.24 -4.01 17.34
CA ALA A 104 -1.67 -3.80 17.09
C ALA A 104 -2.25 -4.86 16.14
N VAL A 105 -1.54 -5.18 15.06
CA VAL A 105 -1.98 -6.19 14.07
C VAL A 105 -1.95 -7.61 14.64
N ASN A 106 -0.96 -7.94 15.48
CA ASN A 106 -0.90 -9.25 16.16
C ASN A 106 -1.97 -9.42 17.27
N GLY A 107 -2.57 -8.31 17.71
CA GLY A 107 -3.76 -8.29 18.56
C GLY A 107 -5.04 -8.16 17.74
N ASP A 108 -5.85 -7.16 18.03
CA ASP A 108 -7.05 -6.79 17.25
C ASP A 108 -6.98 -5.31 16.84
N ALA A 109 -6.37 -5.05 15.69
CA ALA A 109 -6.24 -3.68 15.16
C ALA A 109 -7.59 -3.05 14.76
N CYS A 110 -8.70 -3.80 14.75
CA CYS A 110 -10.05 -3.26 14.53
C CYS A 110 -10.63 -2.61 15.80
N GLN A 111 -10.06 -2.89 16.97
CA GLN A 111 -10.45 -2.29 18.24
C GLN A 111 -9.62 -1.04 18.55
N ALA A 112 -9.96 -0.35 19.62
CA ALA A 112 -9.22 0.84 20.06
C ALA A 112 -7.77 0.49 20.43
N ILE A 113 -6.83 1.16 19.77
CA ILE A 113 -5.40 0.98 19.98
C ILE A 113 -4.93 1.92 21.09
N THR A 114 -4.22 1.40 22.07
CA THR A 114 -3.73 2.15 23.25
C THR A 114 -2.21 2.31 23.30
N ASP A 115 -1.48 1.76 22.32
CA ASP A 115 -0.02 1.85 22.30
C ASP A 115 0.45 3.31 22.22
N ALA A 116 1.25 3.72 23.22
CA ALA A 116 1.69 5.10 23.37
C ALA A 116 2.72 5.55 22.31
N ALA A 117 3.32 4.61 21.59
CA ALA A 117 4.23 4.94 20.48
C ALA A 117 3.47 5.49 19.25
N LEU A 118 2.16 5.24 19.14
CA LEU A 118 1.30 5.85 18.14
C LEU A 118 0.58 7.07 18.70
N GLY A 119 0.61 8.19 18.00
CA GLY A 119 -0.21 9.36 18.29
C GLY A 119 -1.70 9.06 18.14
N GLU A 120 -2.56 10.00 18.54
CA GLU A 120 -4.02 9.83 18.43
C GLU A 120 -4.47 9.56 17.00
N VAL A 121 -4.00 10.39 16.06
CA VAL A 121 -4.37 10.27 14.64
C VAL A 121 -3.82 9.00 14.02
N GLU A 122 -2.58 8.62 14.35
CA GLU A 122 -1.97 7.37 13.88
C GLU A 122 -2.78 6.15 14.36
N ARG A 123 -3.22 6.10 15.60
CA ARG A 123 -4.08 5.02 16.12
C ARG A 123 -5.41 4.93 15.37
N LEU A 124 -6.04 6.07 15.10
CA LEU A 124 -7.28 6.12 14.32
C LEU A 124 -7.07 5.65 12.88
N VAL A 125 -5.97 6.03 12.23
CA VAL A 125 -5.63 5.59 10.87
C VAL A 125 -5.39 4.07 10.81
N VAL A 126 -4.66 3.50 11.77
CA VAL A 126 -4.44 2.05 11.84
C VAL A 126 -5.77 1.32 12.02
N GLN A 127 -6.62 1.77 12.95
CA GLN A 127 -7.93 1.17 13.19
C GLN A 127 -8.86 1.30 11.96
N TYR A 128 -8.83 2.44 11.28
CA TYR A 128 -9.59 2.70 10.05
C TYR A 128 -9.16 1.77 8.93
N ALA A 129 -7.85 1.65 8.70
CA ALA A 129 -7.28 0.73 7.71
C ALA A 129 -7.61 -0.73 8.04
N ALA A 130 -7.57 -1.11 9.32
CA ALA A 130 -7.90 -2.46 9.76
C ALA A 130 -9.38 -2.79 9.50
N GLN A 131 -10.30 -1.88 9.83
CA GLN A 131 -11.73 -2.13 9.57
C GLN A 131 -12.04 -2.20 8.07
N ILE A 132 -11.46 -1.32 7.24
CA ILE A 132 -11.59 -1.40 5.77
C ILE A 132 -11.07 -2.75 5.25
N THR A 133 -9.95 -3.23 5.78
CA THR A 133 -9.27 -4.44 5.29
C THR A 133 -10.01 -5.72 5.71
N VAL A 134 -10.41 -5.79 6.96
CA VAL A 134 -10.96 -7.02 7.57
C VAL A 134 -12.49 -7.07 7.49
N LYS A 135 -13.15 -5.93 7.77
CA LYS A 135 -14.63 -5.85 7.83
C LYS A 135 -15.26 -5.30 6.54
N VAL A 136 -14.47 -4.66 5.65
CA VAL A 136 -14.92 -3.87 4.48
C VAL A 136 -15.74 -2.63 4.88
N LYS A 137 -16.49 -2.71 5.95
CA LYS A 137 -17.33 -1.64 6.52
C LYS A 137 -16.61 -1.03 7.74
N VAL A 138 -16.59 0.31 7.78
CA VAL A 138 -16.12 1.08 8.93
C VAL A 138 -17.30 1.43 9.84
N GLU A 139 -17.11 1.32 11.14
CA GLU A 139 -18.11 1.70 12.15
C GLU A 139 -18.31 3.23 12.16
N ASP A 140 -19.55 3.67 12.28
CA ASP A 140 -19.91 5.09 12.22
C ASP A 140 -19.17 5.93 13.28
N ALA A 141 -18.95 5.36 14.47
CA ALA A 141 -18.21 6.02 15.55
C ALA A 141 -16.75 6.31 15.16
N LEU A 142 -16.06 5.35 14.53
CA LEU A 142 -14.69 5.53 14.05
C LEU A 142 -14.65 6.50 12.87
N PHE A 143 -15.59 6.40 11.93
CA PHE A 143 -15.68 7.34 10.80
C PHE A 143 -15.85 8.78 11.28
N LYS A 144 -16.69 8.99 12.31
CA LYS A 144 -16.88 10.31 12.92
C LYS A 144 -15.58 10.84 13.54
N GLN A 145 -14.79 9.99 14.20
CA GLN A 145 -13.48 10.39 14.75
C GLN A 145 -12.49 10.76 13.64
N ILE A 146 -12.36 9.97 12.59
CA ILE A 146 -11.55 10.28 11.41
C ILE A 146 -11.94 11.63 10.80
N SER A 147 -13.25 11.91 10.66
CA SER A 147 -13.77 13.17 10.11
C SER A 147 -13.52 14.41 11.01
N GLN A 148 -13.03 14.24 12.23
CA GLN A 148 -12.56 15.35 13.08
C GLN A 148 -11.12 15.78 12.75
N HIS A 149 -10.33 14.90 12.16
CA HIS A 149 -8.92 15.13 11.83
C HIS A 149 -8.67 15.35 10.34
N PHE A 150 -9.60 14.94 9.49
CA PHE A 150 -9.52 15.07 8.03
C PHE A 150 -10.78 15.76 7.50
N ASP A 151 -10.60 16.70 6.58
CA ASP A 151 -11.71 17.24 5.80
C ASP A 151 -12.22 16.19 4.79
N THR A 152 -13.26 16.53 4.02
CA THR A 152 -13.85 15.61 3.06
C THR A 152 -12.83 15.10 2.03
N THR A 153 -11.93 15.98 1.56
CA THR A 153 -10.86 15.60 0.63
C THR A 153 -9.90 14.61 1.27
N GLY A 154 -9.43 14.93 2.47
CA GLY A 154 -8.51 14.07 3.22
C GLY A 154 -9.10 12.69 3.54
N VAL A 155 -10.40 12.62 3.89
CA VAL A 155 -11.10 11.33 4.09
C VAL A 155 -11.15 10.52 2.80
N VAL A 156 -11.47 11.15 1.65
CA VAL A 156 -11.51 10.48 0.35
C VAL A 156 -10.10 9.97 -0.03
N GLU A 157 -9.08 10.79 0.15
CA GLU A 157 -7.70 10.43 -0.20
C GLU A 157 -7.14 9.31 0.68
N LEU A 158 -7.32 9.42 2.00
CA LEU A 158 -6.90 8.37 2.94
C LEU A 158 -7.62 7.04 2.63
N THR A 159 -8.94 7.09 2.42
CA THR A 159 -9.73 5.91 2.05
C THR A 159 -9.24 5.33 0.73
N THR A 160 -8.97 6.19 -0.26
CA THR A 160 -8.45 5.77 -1.57
C THR A 160 -7.09 5.08 -1.42
N ALA A 161 -6.16 5.65 -0.66
CA ALA A 161 -4.86 5.02 -0.41
C ALA A 161 -5.03 3.62 0.19
N ILE A 162 -5.78 3.49 1.28
CA ILE A 162 -6.01 2.21 1.96
C ILE A 162 -6.72 1.19 1.04
N ALA A 163 -7.79 1.59 0.35
CA ALA A 163 -8.55 0.71 -0.54
C ALA A 163 -7.71 0.25 -1.75
N THR A 164 -6.90 1.15 -2.32
CA THR A 164 -5.97 0.84 -3.40
C THR A 164 -4.98 -0.24 -2.97
N TYR A 165 -4.40 -0.11 -1.79
CA TYR A 165 -3.43 -1.09 -1.31
C TYR A 165 -4.08 -2.40 -0.85
N ASN A 166 -5.34 -2.41 -0.50
CA ASN A 166 -6.12 -3.64 -0.40
C ASN A 166 -6.25 -4.37 -1.76
N MET A 167 -6.40 -3.65 -2.87
CA MET A 167 -6.36 -4.21 -4.22
C MET A 167 -4.94 -4.74 -4.54
N VAL A 168 -3.91 -3.93 -4.29
CA VAL A 168 -2.50 -4.29 -4.54
C VAL A 168 -2.12 -5.54 -3.75
N ALA A 169 -2.40 -5.58 -2.45
CA ALA A 169 -2.10 -6.72 -1.58
C ALA A 169 -2.73 -8.02 -2.08
N ARG A 170 -3.98 -7.98 -2.52
CA ARG A 170 -4.67 -9.16 -3.08
C ARG A 170 -4.02 -9.63 -4.38
N PHE A 171 -3.63 -8.71 -5.25
CA PHE A 171 -2.91 -9.03 -6.48
C PHE A 171 -1.55 -9.70 -6.18
N LEU A 172 -0.78 -9.09 -5.29
CA LEU A 172 0.54 -9.60 -4.89
C LEU A 172 0.46 -10.98 -4.23
N THR A 173 -0.45 -11.15 -3.29
CA THR A 173 -0.60 -12.40 -2.53
C THR A 173 -1.15 -13.52 -3.40
N ALA A 174 -2.14 -13.24 -4.26
CA ALA A 174 -2.70 -14.22 -5.18
C ALA A 174 -1.66 -14.76 -6.18
N LEU A 175 -0.73 -13.91 -6.63
CA LEU A 175 0.34 -14.29 -7.55
C LEU A 175 1.66 -14.68 -6.84
N GLN A 176 1.68 -14.68 -5.50
CA GLN A 176 2.82 -15.08 -4.66
C GLN A 176 4.10 -14.31 -5.01
N PHE A 177 4.03 -12.98 -4.93
CA PHE A 177 5.22 -12.16 -5.08
C PHE A 177 6.18 -12.35 -3.90
N THR A 178 7.47 -12.39 -4.22
CA THR A 178 8.56 -12.28 -3.25
C THR A 178 9.20 -10.91 -3.38
N PRO A 179 9.79 -10.34 -2.30
CA PRO A 179 10.53 -9.09 -2.38
C PRO A 179 11.57 -9.09 -3.50
N ASP A 180 11.81 -7.91 -4.09
CA ASP A 180 12.79 -7.76 -5.14
C ASP A 180 14.20 -8.05 -4.59
N GLY A 181 14.96 -8.88 -5.31
CA GLY A 181 16.29 -9.36 -4.87
C GLY A 181 16.27 -10.68 -4.10
N GLU A 182 15.12 -11.19 -3.67
CA GLU A 182 14.98 -12.54 -3.11
C GLU A 182 14.61 -13.55 -4.22
N GLN A 183 15.45 -14.57 -4.40
CA GLN A 183 15.09 -15.68 -5.29
C GLN A 183 13.98 -16.51 -4.63
N ALA A 184 12.95 -16.86 -5.40
CA ALA A 184 11.97 -17.85 -4.97
C ALA A 184 12.71 -19.17 -4.64
N ARG A 185 12.63 -19.60 -3.39
CA ARG A 185 13.11 -20.92 -2.95
C ARG A 185 12.19 -22.03 -3.45
#